data_fbd505e92f737384a70cd64fc7bb3aad
#
_entry.id   fbd505e92f737384a70cd64fc7bb3aad
#
_cell.length_a   1.000
_cell.length_b   1.000
_cell.length_c   1.000
_cell.angle_alpha   90.00
_cell.angle_beta   90.00
_cell.angle_gamma   90.00
#
_symmetry.space_group_name_H-M   'P 1'
#
loop_
_entity.id
_entity.type
_entity.pdbx_description
1 polymer ?
#
loop_
_entity_poly.entity_id
_entity_poly.type
_entity_poly.pdbx_seq_one_letter_code
_entity_poly.pdbx_strand_id
1 'polypeptide(L)'
;MRQVVIDTNCLIQMISLHSPCRDIWNAFLAGKFQLCISNEILEEYQEIIEQQTTARIAENVILLILNRRNVNFVDPHFRLGLITEDPDDNKFVDCAFAANAEYLVSDDKHFKILDRIPFPQINLLKMEEFLPIVSTL
;
A
#
# COMPACT_ATOMS: atom_id res chain seq x y z
N MET A 1 -0.47 -16.68 -0.82
CA MET A 1 -1.14 -15.49 -0.27
C MET A 1 -0.89 -14.31 -1.20
N ARG A 2 -1.90 -13.49 -1.45
CA ARG A 2 -1.80 -12.37 -2.37
C ARG A 2 -0.88 -11.29 -1.83
N GLN A 3 0.01 -10.80 -2.67
CA GLN A 3 0.95 -9.73 -2.35
C GLN A 3 0.33 -8.41 -2.81
N VAL A 4 0.22 -7.46 -1.89
CA VAL A 4 -0.47 -6.18 -2.15
C VAL A 4 0.38 -5.02 -1.64
N VAL A 5 0.53 -3.98 -2.46
CA VAL A 5 1.10 -2.69 -2.05
C VAL A 5 -0.04 -1.70 -1.92
N ILE A 6 -0.05 -0.93 -0.83
CA ILE A 6 -1.11 0.05 -0.56
C ILE A 6 -0.46 1.42 -0.37
N ASP A 7 -0.93 2.43 -1.10
CA ASP A 7 -0.40 3.78 -0.94
C ASP A 7 -0.80 4.37 0.41
N THR A 8 -0.11 5.44 0.82
CA THR A 8 -0.26 6.00 2.16
C THR A 8 -1.66 6.51 2.44
N ASN A 9 -2.28 7.22 1.49
CA ASN A 9 -3.62 7.76 1.69
C ASN A 9 -4.66 6.64 1.82
N CYS A 10 -4.50 5.57 1.08
CA CYS A 10 -5.36 4.39 1.20
C CYS A 10 -5.18 3.71 2.56
N LEU A 11 -3.94 3.59 3.04
CA LEU A 11 -3.68 3.03 4.36
C LEU A 11 -4.40 3.83 5.45
N ILE A 12 -4.31 5.16 5.38
CA ILE A 12 -4.96 6.04 6.36
C ILE A 12 -6.47 5.85 6.34
N GLN A 13 -7.07 5.75 5.16
CA GLN A 13 -8.51 5.50 5.04
C GLN A 13 -8.92 4.17 5.66
N MET A 14 -8.14 3.12 5.45
CA MET A 14 -8.53 1.79 5.93
C MET A 14 -8.29 1.59 7.43
N ILE A 15 -7.39 2.34 8.07
CA ILE A 15 -7.19 2.25 9.52
C ILE A 15 -8.22 3.06 10.30
N SER A 16 -8.96 3.95 9.67
CA SER A 16 -9.99 4.77 10.33
C SER A 16 -11.17 3.90 10.75
N LEU A 17 -11.61 4.04 12.02
CA LEU A 17 -12.62 3.17 12.61
C LEU A 17 -13.96 3.17 11.89
N HIS A 18 -14.37 4.33 11.37
CA HIS A 18 -15.66 4.51 10.73
C HIS A 18 -15.60 4.58 9.23
N SER A 19 -14.44 4.25 8.65
CA SER A 19 -14.27 4.27 7.20
C SER A 19 -14.99 3.09 6.54
N PRO A 20 -15.59 3.30 5.36
CA PRO A 20 -16.10 2.18 4.55
C PRO A 20 -15.03 1.16 4.18
N CYS A 21 -13.76 1.58 4.21
CA CYS A 21 -12.63 0.73 3.83
C CYS A 21 -12.00 0.00 5.03
N ARG A 22 -12.60 0.12 6.22
CA ARG A 22 -12.10 -0.54 7.43
C ARG A 22 -11.99 -2.06 7.27
N ASP A 23 -12.84 -2.67 6.45
CA ASP A 23 -12.80 -4.11 6.21
C ASP A 23 -11.49 -4.56 5.58
N ILE A 24 -10.81 -3.68 4.83
CA ILE A 24 -9.49 -4.00 4.27
C ILE A 24 -8.46 -4.13 5.40
N TRP A 25 -8.49 -3.21 6.37
CA TRP A 25 -7.63 -3.29 7.55
C TRP A 25 -7.90 -4.54 8.36
N ASN A 26 -9.18 -4.84 8.59
CA ASN A 26 -9.57 -6.04 9.32
C ASN A 26 -9.10 -7.31 8.60
N ALA A 27 -9.16 -7.35 7.27
CA ALA A 27 -8.66 -8.46 6.49
C ALA A 27 -7.14 -8.60 6.61
N PHE A 28 -6.42 -7.48 6.62
CA PHE A 28 -4.97 -7.49 6.87
C PHE A 28 -4.67 -8.08 8.26
N LEU A 29 -5.38 -7.62 9.29
CA LEU A 29 -5.18 -8.14 10.65
C LEU A 29 -5.54 -9.61 10.77
N ALA A 30 -6.47 -10.09 9.96
CA ALA A 30 -6.85 -11.50 9.91
C ALA A 30 -5.90 -12.37 9.07
N GLY A 31 -4.88 -11.76 8.46
CA GLY A 31 -3.90 -12.48 7.65
C GLY A 31 -4.41 -12.90 6.28
N LYS A 32 -5.40 -12.19 5.73
CA LYS A 32 -6.03 -12.56 4.46
C LYS A 32 -5.17 -12.24 3.24
N PHE A 33 -4.27 -11.28 3.34
CA PHE A 33 -3.32 -10.95 2.29
C PHE A 33 -2.00 -10.52 2.91
N GLN A 34 -0.97 -10.43 2.08
CA GLN A 34 0.35 -10.00 2.50
C GLN A 34 0.56 -8.55 2.08
N LEU A 35 0.89 -7.69 3.04
CA LEU A 35 1.23 -6.29 2.76
C LEU A 35 2.71 -6.20 2.42
N CYS A 36 3.02 -5.69 1.24
CA CYS A 36 4.39 -5.46 0.80
C CYS A 36 4.78 -4.03 1.11
N ILE A 37 5.91 -3.85 1.79
CA ILE A 37 6.44 -2.54 2.15
C ILE A 37 7.94 -2.50 1.94
N SER A 38 8.46 -1.31 1.69
CA SER A 38 9.88 -1.00 1.72
C SER A 38 10.15 -0.04 2.87
N ASN A 39 11.43 0.22 3.15
CA ASN A 39 11.79 1.21 4.17
C ASN A 39 11.23 2.59 3.84
N GLU A 40 11.30 3.00 2.56
CA GLU A 40 10.77 4.29 2.14
C GLU A 40 9.26 4.41 2.34
N ILE A 41 8.52 3.33 2.06
CA ILE A 41 7.07 3.29 2.28
C ILE A 41 6.76 3.35 3.77
N LEU A 42 7.48 2.60 4.58
CA LEU A 42 7.26 2.57 6.03
C LEU A 42 7.49 3.95 6.66
N GLU A 43 8.56 4.63 6.24
CA GLU A 43 8.85 5.98 6.70
C GLU A 43 7.74 6.95 6.32
N GLU A 44 7.22 6.86 5.09
CA GLU A 44 6.12 7.73 4.66
C GLU A 44 4.83 7.42 5.43
N TYR A 45 4.52 6.14 5.65
CA TYR A 45 3.38 5.76 6.47
C TYR A 45 3.44 6.44 7.84
N GLN A 46 4.59 6.33 8.51
CA GLN A 46 4.76 6.93 9.84
C GLN A 46 4.62 8.44 9.80
N GLU A 47 5.30 9.09 8.85
CA GLU A 47 5.28 10.55 8.71
C GLU A 47 3.87 11.09 8.49
N ILE A 48 3.15 10.52 7.54
CA ILE A 48 1.83 11.06 7.18
C ILE A 48 0.77 10.70 8.22
N ILE A 49 0.81 9.53 8.81
CA ILE A 49 -0.10 9.19 9.91
C ILE A 49 0.14 10.13 11.08
N GLU A 50 1.38 10.44 11.42
CA GLU A 50 1.72 11.37 12.49
C GLU A 50 1.18 12.78 12.20
N GLN A 51 1.32 13.24 10.95
CA GLN A 51 0.81 14.57 10.57
C GLN A 51 -0.71 14.66 10.64
N GLN A 52 -1.41 13.59 10.27
CA GLN A 52 -2.88 13.60 10.19
C GLN A 52 -3.58 13.11 11.46
N THR A 53 -2.86 12.49 12.35
CA THR A 53 -3.40 11.99 13.63
C THR A 53 -2.52 12.45 14.78
N THR A 54 -1.81 11.54 15.43
CA THR A 54 -0.86 11.82 16.48
C THR A 54 0.39 10.94 16.33
N ALA A 55 1.48 11.35 16.97
CA ALA A 55 2.70 10.53 17.02
C ALA A 55 2.43 9.16 17.64
N ARG A 56 1.56 9.10 18.65
CA ARG A 56 1.22 7.85 19.33
C ARG A 56 0.47 6.88 18.41
N ILE A 57 -0.49 7.39 17.65
CA ILE A 57 -1.24 6.56 16.70
C ILE A 57 -0.30 6.04 15.61
N ALA A 58 0.55 6.91 15.07
CA ALA A 58 1.54 6.50 14.07
C ALA A 58 2.45 5.39 14.61
N GLU A 59 2.98 5.56 15.81
CA GLU A 59 3.84 4.54 16.44
C GLU A 59 3.09 3.22 16.60
N ASN A 60 1.86 3.26 17.09
CA ASN A 60 1.07 2.05 17.30
C ASN A 60 0.80 1.31 16.00
N VAL A 61 0.45 2.03 14.93
CA VAL A 61 0.19 1.43 13.62
C VAL A 61 1.45 0.79 13.05
N ILE A 62 2.58 1.51 13.13
CA ILE A 62 3.86 1.01 12.61
C ILE A 62 4.30 -0.25 13.37
N LEU A 63 4.21 -0.22 14.70
CA LEU A 63 4.56 -1.39 15.52
C LEU A 63 3.67 -2.59 15.20
N LEU A 64 2.38 -2.34 14.98
CA LEU A 64 1.45 -3.38 14.61
C LEU A 64 1.85 -4.01 13.27
N ILE A 65 2.15 -3.19 12.26
CA ILE A 65 2.59 -3.67 10.96
C ILE A 65 3.89 -4.49 11.10
N LEU A 66 4.87 -3.97 11.84
CA LEU A 66 6.16 -4.64 12.02
C LEU A 66 6.06 -6.00 12.71
N ASN A 67 5.01 -6.21 13.50
CA ASN A 67 4.83 -7.45 14.25
C ASN A 67 3.89 -8.45 13.57
N ARG A 68 3.36 -8.12 12.38
CA ARG A 68 2.51 -9.07 11.64
C ARG A 68 3.35 -10.00 10.79
N ARG A 69 2.90 -11.26 10.71
CA ARG A 69 3.58 -12.26 9.86
C ARG A 69 3.29 -12.08 8.38
N ASN A 70 2.16 -11.46 8.07
CA ASN A 70 1.74 -11.22 6.69
C ASN A 70 2.20 -9.86 6.17
N VAL A 71 3.45 -9.53 6.48
CA VAL A 71 4.14 -8.36 5.95
C VAL A 71 5.38 -8.85 5.22
N ASN A 72 5.53 -8.43 3.98
CA ASN A 72 6.68 -8.73 3.14
C ASN A 72 7.55 -7.49 3.01
N PHE A 73 8.71 -7.51 3.67
CA PHE A 73 9.69 -6.42 3.55
C PHE A 73 10.45 -6.59 2.25
N VAL A 74 10.39 -5.57 1.40
CA VAL A 74 10.99 -5.56 0.08
C VAL A 74 12.08 -4.49 0.03
N ASP A 75 13.21 -4.85 -0.56
CA ASP A 75 14.31 -3.91 -0.81
C ASP A 75 14.45 -3.73 -2.33
N PRO A 76 13.77 -2.74 -2.93
CA PRO A 76 13.82 -2.55 -4.37
C PRO A 76 15.22 -2.16 -4.82
N HIS A 77 15.75 -2.92 -5.78
CA HIS A 77 17.05 -2.64 -6.37
C HIS A 77 16.97 -1.80 -7.64
N PHE A 78 15.77 -1.66 -8.20
CA PHE A 78 15.52 -0.91 -9.41
C PHE A 78 14.63 0.27 -9.14
N ARG A 79 14.96 1.41 -9.77
CA ARG A 79 14.12 2.61 -9.73
C ARG A 79 13.57 2.82 -11.13
N LEU A 80 12.29 2.47 -11.30
CA LEU A 80 11.66 2.45 -12.62
C LEU A 80 11.31 3.84 -13.15
N GLY A 81 11.01 4.78 -12.26
CA GLY A 81 10.72 6.16 -12.66
C GLY A 81 9.47 6.30 -13.53
N LEU A 82 8.48 5.44 -13.36
CA LEU A 82 7.31 5.41 -14.25
C LEU A 82 6.35 6.57 -14.02
N ILE A 83 6.29 7.10 -12.80
CA ILE A 83 5.44 8.24 -12.47
C ILE A 83 6.29 9.49 -12.52
N THR A 84 6.00 10.38 -13.46
CA THR A 84 6.78 11.60 -13.69
C THR A 84 6.17 12.84 -13.05
N GLU A 85 4.83 12.87 -12.89
CA GLU A 85 4.13 14.02 -12.31
C GLU A 85 4.38 14.15 -10.81
N ASP A 86 4.49 13.03 -10.10
CA ASP A 86 4.84 13.00 -8.70
C ASP A 86 5.84 11.87 -8.46
N PRO A 87 7.15 12.16 -8.58
CA PRO A 87 8.19 11.13 -8.43
C PRO A 87 8.19 10.44 -7.08
N ASP A 88 7.66 11.09 -6.03
CA ASP A 88 7.58 10.50 -4.69
C ASP A 88 6.68 9.26 -4.65
N ASP A 89 5.75 9.14 -5.58
CA ASP A 89 4.86 7.97 -5.68
C ASP A 89 5.57 6.74 -6.25
N ASN A 90 6.74 6.90 -6.85
CA ASN A 90 7.48 5.78 -7.46
C ASN A 90 7.92 4.73 -6.45
N LYS A 91 8.06 5.07 -5.16
CA LYS A 91 8.40 4.07 -4.13
C LYS A 91 7.39 2.93 -4.07
N PHE A 92 6.11 3.23 -4.29
CA PHE A 92 5.05 2.21 -4.29
C PHE A 92 5.13 1.31 -5.54
N VAL A 93 5.40 1.92 -6.69
CA VAL A 93 5.57 1.19 -7.96
C VAL A 93 6.79 0.28 -7.89
N ASP A 94 7.91 0.81 -7.42
CA ASP A 94 9.15 0.05 -7.31
C ASP A 94 8.98 -1.13 -6.34
N CYS A 95 8.28 -0.93 -5.23
CA CYS A 95 7.98 -1.99 -4.28
C CYS A 95 7.08 -3.06 -4.92
N ALA A 96 6.04 -2.65 -5.65
CA ALA A 96 5.13 -3.58 -6.31
C ALA A 96 5.87 -4.44 -7.34
N PHE A 97 6.75 -3.82 -8.11
CA PHE A 97 7.57 -4.54 -9.08
C PHE A 97 8.52 -5.53 -8.40
N ALA A 98 9.26 -5.07 -7.39
CA ALA A 98 10.24 -5.91 -6.69
C ALA A 98 9.59 -7.08 -5.96
N ALA A 99 8.40 -6.89 -5.41
CA ALA A 99 7.64 -7.92 -4.71
C ALA A 99 6.86 -8.83 -5.66
N ASN A 100 6.80 -8.49 -6.94
CA ASN A 100 5.88 -9.11 -7.89
C ASN A 100 4.45 -9.09 -7.32
N ALA A 101 4.02 -7.92 -6.84
CA ALA A 101 2.74 -7.77 -6.18
C ALA A 101 1.59 -8.01 -7.15
N GLU A 102 0.54 -8.64 -6.66
CA GLU A 102 -0.66 -8.89 -7.45
C GLU A 102 -1.44 -7.60 -7.68
N TYR A 103 -1.45 -6.72 -6.67
CA TYR A 103 -2.14 -5.44 -6.76
C TYR A 103 -1.32 -4.31 -6.16
N LEU A 104 -1.42 -3.14 -6.78
CA LEU A 104 -1.06 -1.85 -6.18
C LEU A 104 -2.36 -1.08 -5.99
N VAL A 105 -2.68 -0.75 -4.74
CA VAL A 105 -3.94 -0.08 -4.38
C VAL A 105 -3.70 1.40 -4.17
N SER A 106 -4.31 2.24 -5.00
CA SER A 106 -4.22 3.68 -4.90
C SER A 106 -5.43 4.35 -5.56
N ASP A 107 -5.92 5.42 -4.94
CA ASP A 107 -6.94 6.28 -5.52
C ASP A 107 -6.34 7.50 -6.21
N ASP A 108 -5.01 7.68 -6.14
CA ASP A 108 -4.33 8.83 -6.75
C ASP A 108 -4.30 8.68 -8.27
N LYS A 109 -4.78 9.72 -8.96
CA LYS A 109 -4.85 9.75 -10.42
C LYS A 109 -3.47 9.62 -11.10
N HIS A 110 -2.38 9.99 -10.42
CA HIS A 110 -1.04 9.93 -10.98
C HIS A 110 -0.62 8.49 -11.29
N PHE A 111 -1.18 7.51 -10.60
CA PHE A 111 -0.89 6.09 -10.85
C PHE A 111 -1.54 5.55 -12.13
N LYS A 112 -2.52 6.25 -12.70
CA LYS A 112 -3.23 5.76 -13.89
C LYS A 112 -2.34 5.56 -15.11
N ILE A 113 -1.19 6.24 -15.15
CA ILE A 113 -0.23 6.04 -16.23
C ILE A 113 0.24 4.59 -16.32
N LEU A 114 0.19 3.86 -15.22
CA LEU A 114 0.60 2.44 -15.18
C LEU A 114 -0.26 1.56 -16.10
N ASP A 115 -1.51 1.93 -16.33
CA ASP A 115 -2.41 1.19 -17.21
C ASP A 115 -1.98 1.24 -18.67
N ARG A 116 -1.16 2.22 -19.03
CA ARG A 116 -0.65 2.42 -20.40
C ARG A 116 0.73 1.84 -20.62
N ILE A 117 1.36 1.32 -19.56
CA ILE A 117 2.72 0.80 -19.63
C ILE A 117 2.65 -0.71 -19.78
N PRO A 118 3.13 -1.27 -20.91
CA PRO A 118 3.03 -2.71 -21.14
C PRO A 118 4.00 -3.53 -20.31
N PHE A 119 5.12 -2.93 -19.89
CA PHE A 119 6.11 -3.62 -19.07
C PHE A 119 6.94 -2.58 -18.26
N PRO A 120 7.10 -2.80 -16.95
CA PRO A 120 6.46 -3.87 -16.16
C PRO A 120 4.95 -3.65 -16.03
N GLN A 121 4.19 -4.72 -16.06
CA GLN A 121 2.75 -4.64 -15.87
C GLN A 121 2.42 -4.63 -14.39
N ILE A 122 1.82 -3.53 -13.94
CA ILE A 122 1.40 -3.32 -12.56
C ILE A 122 -0.13 -3.25 -12.54
N ASN A 123 -0.76 -4.13 -11.78
CA ASN A 123 -2.22 -4.13 -11.65
C ASN A 123 -2.64 -3.08 -10.62
N LEU A 124 -3.09 -1.94 -11.12
CA LEU A 124 -3.58 -0.85 -10.28
C LEU A 124 -5.05 -1.05 -9.95
N LEU A 125 -5.39 -0.97 -8.67
CA LEU A 125 -6.78 -0.98 -8.20
C LEU A 125 -7.04 0.26 -7.35
N LYS A 126 -8.26 0.77 -7.43
CA LYS A 126 -8.78 1.72 -6.46
C LYS A 126 -9.24 0.98 -5.21
N MET A 127 -9.38 1.70 -4.08
CA MET A 127 -9.91 1.11 -2.85
C MET A 127 -11.28 0.46 -3.06
N GLU A 128 -12.17 1.12 -3.79
CA GLU A 128 -13.50 0.58 -4.07
C GLU A 128 -13.48 -0.71 -4.90
N GLU A 129 -12.42 -0.90 -5.69
CA GLU A 129 -12.23 -2.12 -6.48
C GLU A 129 -11.59 -3.24 -5.64
N PHE A 130 -10.74 -2.88 -4.70
CA PHE A 130 -10.07 -3.85 -3.83
C PHE A 130 -11.01 -4.38 -2.73
N LEU A 131 -11.92 -3.55 -2.25
CA LEU A 131 -12.82 -3.91 -1.14
C LEU A 131 -13.62 -5.20 -1.41
N PRO A 132 -14.28 -5.37 -2.58
CA PRO A 132 -14.99 -6.64 -2.85
C PRO A 132 -14.04 -7.82 -3.01
N ILE A 133 -12.82 -7.62 -3.47
CA ILE A 133 -11.82 -8.68 -3.58
C ILE A 133 -11.47 -9.21 -2.19
N VAL A 134 -11.25 -8.30 -1.25
CA VAL A 134 -10.91 -8.63 0.13
C VAL A 134 -11.98 -9.51 0.78
N SER A 135 -13.25 -9.26 0.49
CA SER A 135 -14.36 -10.02 1.07
C SER A 135 -14.39 -11.47 0.58
N THR A 136 -13.66 -11.81 -0.47
CA THR A 136 -13.58 -13.18 -1.00
C THR A 136 -12.33 -13.94 -0.57
N LEU A 137 -11.44 -13.30 0.15
CA LEU A 137 -10.17 -13.92 0.57
C LEU A 137 -10.29 -14.84 1.79
#